data_a9487228e669409b0ab2810a12b49997
#
_entry.id   a9487228e669409b0ab2810a12b49997
#
_cell.length_a   1.000
_cell.length_b   1.000
_cell.length_c   1.000
_cell.angle_alpha   90.00
_cell.angle_beta   90.00
_cell.angle_gamma   90.00
#
_symmetry.space_group_name_H-M   'P 1'
#
loop_
_entity.id
_entity.type
_entity.pdbx_description
1 polymer ?
#
loop_
_entity_poly.entity_id
_entity_poly.type
_entity_poly.pdbx_seq_one_letter_code
_entity_poly.pdbx_strand_id
1 'polypeptide(L)'
;VTAADYAAYLSLLYGFVKGFEKNVFPLLQHSILDIEERYKTHLLVSDLKGLGIDQACIDSMPDRFFLEVYQSNAAALGGMYVLEGSILGGSIISKHLQKILGIEVITGKSNYFTAYGSETGSRWKFFLEAFCHASSGIEEEVIESALQTFSTLNQWFNRTP
;
A
#
# COMPACT_ATOMS: atom_id res chain seq x y z
N VAL A 1 13.01 12.41 -12.93
CA VAL A 1 12.63 11.06 -12.41
C VAL A 1 13.18 10.03 -13.37
N THR A 2 13.98 9.13 -12.91
CA THR A 2 14.59 8.03 -13.66
C THR A 2 13.97 6.68 -13.26
N ALA A 3 14.28 5.62 -14.01
CA ALA A 3 13.89 4.26 -13.61
C ALA A 3 14.52 3.85 -12.26
N ALA A 4 15.72 4.36 -11.95
CA ALA A 4 16.37 4.13 -10.67
C ALA A 4 15.63 4.84 -9.51
N ASP A 5 15.17 6.08 -9.72
CA ASP A 5 14.34 6.79 -8.74
C ASP A 5 13.03 6.06 -8.48
N TYR A 6 12.43 5.51 -9.54
CA TYR A 6 11.21 4.72 -9.42
C TYR A 6 11.44 3.40 -8.66
N ALA A 7 12.54 2.71 -8.94
CA ALA A 7 12.92 1.49 -8.22
C ALA A 7 13.19 1.78 -6.73
N ALA A 8 13.86 2.89 -6.41
CA ALA A 8 14.08 3.33 -5.03
C ALA A 8 12.75 3.62 -4.30
N TYR A 9 11.83 4.32 -4.98
CA TYR A 9 10.49 4.57 -4.45
C TYR A 9 9.72 3.27 -4.18
N LEU A 10 9.71 2.33 -5.15
CA LEU A 10 9.05 1.03 -4.98
C LEU A 10 9.67 0.19 -3.86
N SER A 11 10.98 0.29 -3.64
CA SER A 11 11.67 -0.40 -2.54
C SER A 11 11.18 0.10 -1.18
N LEU A 12 11.02 1.41 -1.02
CA LEU A 12 10.43 2.00 0.19
C LEU A 12 8.97 1.58 0.37
N LEU A 13 8.18 1.64 -0.72
CA LEU A 13 6.79 1.24 -0.70
C LEU A 13 6.63 -0.25 -0.34
N TYR A 14 7.49 -1.11 -0.89
CA TYR A 14 7.55 -2.53 -0.55
C TYR A 14 7.77 -2.77 0.95
N GLY A 15 8.76 -2.10 1.54
CA GLY A 15 9.03 -2.24 2.96
C GLY A 15 7.85 -1.78 3.84
N PHE A 16 7.17 -0.71 3.44
CA PHE A 16 5.98 -0.23 4.13
C PHE A 16 4.80 -1.20 4.01
N VAL A 17 4.43 -1.57 2.78
CA VAL A 17 3.28 -2.45 2.50
C VAL A 17 3.49 -3.83 3.12
N LYS A 18 4.67 -4.44 2.95
CA LYS A 18 5.02 -5.73 3.55
C LYS A 18 4.89 -5.71 5.07
N GLY A 19 5.43 -4.68 5.72
CA GLY A 19 5.34 -4.54 7.17
C GLY A 19 3.89 -4.36 7.63
N PHE A 20 3.09 -3.58 6.89
CA PHE A 20 1.68 -3.37 7.17
C PHE A 20 0.86 -4.65 7.01
N GLU A 21 0.98 -5.33 5.89
CA GLU A 21 0.29 -6.59 5.63
C GLU A 21 0.62 -7.65 6.67
N LYS A 22 1.90 -7.79 7.03
CA LYS A 22 2.37 -8.77 8.01
C LYS A 22 1.82 -8.52 9.43
N ASN A 23 1.76 -7.26 9.86
CA ASN A 23 1.51 -6.92 11.26
C ASN A 23 0.11 -6.37 11.50
N VAL A 24 -0.55 -5.79 10.50
CA VAL A 24 -1.83 -5.10 10.65
C VAL A 24 -3.00 -5.89 10.06
N PHE A 25 -2.84 -6.53 8.91
CA PHE A 25 -3.90 -7.32 8.29
C PHE A 25 -4.49 -8.40 9.21
N PRO A 26 -3.69 -9.12 10.03
CA PRO A 26 -4.24 -10.08 10.98
C PRO A 26 -5.24 -9.47 11.99
N LEU A 27 -5.12 -8.18 12.30
CA LEU A 27 -6.06 -7.48 13.19
C LEU A 27 -7.40 -7.19 12.50
N LEU A 28 -7.45 -7.21 11.17
CA LEU A 28 -8.61 -6.83 10.35
C LEU A 28 -9.42 -8.02 9.82
N GLN A 29 -8.99 -9.25 10.03
CA GLN A 29 -9.63 -10.45 9.45
C GLN A 29 -11.10 -10.64 9.82
N HIS A 30 -11.55 -10.06 10.95
CA HIS A 30 -12.95 -10.10 11.37
C HIS A 30 -13.74 -8.86 10.93
N SER A 31 -13.06 -7.78 10.54
CA SER A 31 -13.66 -6.51 10.13
C SER A 31 -13.75 -6.37 8.62
N ILE A 32 -12.76 -6.89 7.90
CA ILE A 32 -12.65 -6.84 6.43
C ILE A 32 -12.61 -8.28 5.93
N LEU A 33 -13.75 -8.80 5.50
CA LEU A 33 -13.93 -10.22 5.19
C LEU A 33 -13.11 -10.71 3.99
N ASP A 34 -12.79 -9.82 3.04
CA ASP A 34 -11.97 -10.12 1.86
C ASP A 34 -10.51 -9.68 2.03
N ILE A 35 -10.02 -9.59 3.28
CA ILE A 35 -8.66 -9.13 3.58
C ILE A 35 -7.58 -9.94 2.85
N GLU A 36 -7.78 -11.25 2.70
CA GLU A 36 -6.84 -12.14 2.01
C GLU A 36 -6.66 -11.77 0.52
N GLU A 37 -7.70 -11.23 -0.12
CA GLU A 37 -7.64 -10.78 -1.51
C GLU A 37 -6.98 -9.40 -1.66
N ARG A 38 -6.66 -8.73 -0.54
CA ARG A 38 -6.13 -7.36 -0.52
C ARG A 38 -4.62 -7.30 -0.32
N TYR A 39 -3.96 -8.43 -0.15
CA TYR A 39 -2.49 -8.50 -0.12
C TYR A 39 -1.90 -8.07 -1.47
N LYS A 40 -0.95 -7.14 -1.46
CA LYS A 40 -0.34 -6.53 -2.66
C LYS A 40 1.18 -6.58 -2.67
N THR A 41 1.81 -7.05 -1.59
CA THR A 41 3.27 -7.19 -1.52
C THR A 41 3.83 -7.96 -2.72
N HIS A 42 3.14 -9.01 -3.18
CA HIS A 42 3.55 -9.80 -4.35
C HIS A 42 3.58 -8.99 -5.65
N LEU A 43 2.71 -7.98 -5.79
CA LEU A 43 2.69 -7.07 -6.95
C LEU A 43 3.92 -6.16 -6.94
N LEU A 44 4.32 -5.65 -5.77
CA LEU A 44 5.55 -4.86 -5.62
C LEU A 44 6.79 -5.69 -5.91
N VAL A 45 6.82 -6.96 -5.49
CA VAL A 45 7.89 -7.89 -5.86
C VAL A 45 7.98 -8.07 -7.38
N SER A 46 6.83 -8.22 -8.05
CA SER A 46 6.76 -8.31 -9.51
C SER A 46 7.30 -7.05 -10.19
N ASP A 47 6.90 -5.88 -9.69
CA ASP A 47 7.33 -4.59 -10.24
C ASP A 47 8.85 -4.36 -10.06
N LEU A 48 9.39 -4.66 -8.88
CA LEU A 48 10.82 -4.57 -8.57
C LEU A 48 11.64 -5.50 -9.48
N LYS A 49 11.20 -6.76 -9.65
CA LYS A 49 11.85 -7.71 -10.57
C LYS A 49 11.81 -7.21 -12.01
N GLY A 50 10.68 -6.65 -12.43
CA GLY A 50 10.55 -6.03 -13.75
C GLY A 50 11.54 -4.88 -13.99
N LEU A 51 11.95 -4.19 -12.92
CA LEU A 51 12.98 -3.14 -12.95
C LEU A 51 14.43 -3.67 -12.78
N GLY A 52 14.62 -5.00 -12.76
CA GLY A 52 15.93 -5.63 -12.70
C GLY A 52 16.47 -5.86 -11.29
N ILE A 53 15.66 -5.66 -10.25
CA ILE A 53 16.06 -5.96 -8.87
C ILE A 53 15.91 -7.46 -8.64
N ASP A 54 16.98 -8.12 -8.24
CA ASP A 54 16.96 -9.56 -7.98
C ASP A 54 16.27 -9.92 -6.65
N GLN A 55 15.90 -11.20 -6.51
CA GLN A 55 15.17 -11.68 -5.34
C GLN A 55 15.98 -11.52 -4.04
N ALA A 56 17.29 -11.74 -4.08
CA ALA A 56 18.14 -11.63 -2.90
C ALA A 56 18.19 -10.19 -2.38
N CYS A 57 18.26 -9.20 -3.30
CA CYS A 57 18.13 -7.79 -2.95
C CYS A 57 16.77 -7.47 -2.33
N ILE A 58 15.67 -7.98 -2.93
CA ILE A 58 14.31 -7.75 -2.42
C ILE A 58 14.16 -8.35 -1.01
N ASP A 59 14.64 -9.57 -0.79
CA ASP A 59 14.56 -10.25 0.50
C ASP A 59 15.35 -9.53 1.60
N SER A 60 16.41 -8.82 1.22
CA SER A 60 17.24 -8.02 2.15
C SER A 60 16.67 -6.64 2.47
N MET A 61 15.63 -6.19 1.75
CA MET A 61 15.03 -4.88 1.99
C MET A 61 14.38 -4.81 3.39
N PRO A 62 14.62 -3.72 4.15
CA PRO A 62 14.01 -3.55 5.46
C PRO A 62 12.50 -3.41 5.32
N ASP A 63 11.75 -4.06 6.22
CA ASP A 63 10.33 -3.79 6.39
C ASP A 63 10.09 -2.80 7.55
N ARG A 64 8.95 -2.10 7.49
CA ARG A 64 8.53 -1.22 8.58
C ARG A 64 7.79 -2.05 9.64
N PHE A 65 8.19 -1.89 10.89
CA PHE A 65 7.52 -2.48 12.02
C PHE A 65 6.49 -1.51 12.59
N PHE A 66 5.23 -1.95 12.70
CA PHE A 66 4.11 -1.05 12.99
C PHE A 66 3.38 -1.32 14.31
N LEU A 67 3.82 -2.29 15.11
CA LEU A 67 3.11 -2.68 16.33
C LEU A 67 2.88 -1.54 17.32
N GLU A 68 3.75 -0.55 17.33
CA GLU A 68 3.62 0.61 18.22
C GLU A 68 2.44 1.52 17.86
N VAL A 69 2.07 1.55 16.56
CA VAL A 69 1.05 2.46 16.02
C VAL A 69 -0.29 1.77 15.89
N TYR A 70 -0.31 0.47 15.52
CA TYR A 70 -1.52 -0.28 15.19
C TYR A 70 -1.85 -1.33 16.25
N GLN A 71 -2.17 -0.88 17.47
CA GLN A 71 -2.48 -1.78 18.60
C GLN A 71 -3.98 -2.02 18.79
N SER A 72 -4.83 -1.39 18.00
CA SER A 72 -6.29 -1.53 18.07
C SER A 72 -6.91 -1.76 16.70
N ASN A 73 -8.13 -2.27 16.68
CA ASN A 73 -8.90 -2.41 15.45
C ASN A 73 -9.16 -1.04 14.78
N ALA A 74 -9.41 0.01 15.57
CA ALA A 74 -9.58 1.37 15.06
C ALA A 74 -8.31 1.86 14.36
N ALA A 75 -7.14 1.63 14.98
CA ALA A 75 -5.86 1.99 14.40
C ALA A 75 -5.59 1.22 13.11
N ALA A 76 -5.86 -0.07 13.08
CA ALA A 76 -5.72 -0.90 11.89
C ALA A 76 -6.65 -0.47 10.74
N LEU A 77 -7.92 -0.14 11.05
CA LEU A 77 -8.89 0.36 10.07
C LEU A 77 -8.44 1.69 9.45
N GLY A 78 -7.97 2.64 10.27
CA GLY A 78 -7.47 3.93 9.77
C GLY A 78 -6.29 3.75 8.81
N GLY A 79 -5.34 2.87 9.14
CA GLY A 79 -4.23 2.54 8.26
C GLY A 79 -4.67 1.87 6.96
N MET A 80 -5.61 0.94 7.06
CA MET A 80 -6.16 0.25 5.89
C MET A 80 -6.88 1.21 4.92
N TYR A 81 -7.62 2.18 5.46
CA TYR A 81 -8.26 3.23 4.65
C TYR A 81 -7.26 3.98 3.79
N VAL A 82 -6.10 4.34 4.35
CA VAL A 82 -5.05 5.05 3.62
C VAL A 82 -4.45 4.18 2.51
N LEU A 83 -4.16 2.91 2.81
CA LEU A 83 -3.57 2.00 1.82
C LEU A 83 -4.54 1.66 0.68
N GLU A 84 -5.79 1.32 0.99
CA GLU A 84 -6.80 1.03 -0.04
C GLU A 84 -7.15 2.29 -0.84
N GLY A 85 -7.25 3.45 -0.18
CA GLY A 85 -7.48 4.74 -0.84
C GLY A 85 -6.36 5.12 -1.82
N SER A 86 -5.12 4.74 -1.54
CA SER A 86 -3.99 4.99 -2.44
C SER A 86 -4.11 4.25 -3.77
N ILE A 87 -4.71 3.06 -3.77
CA ILE A 87 -4.95 2.29 -5.00
C ILE A 87 -6.01 2.94 -5.88
N LEU A 88 -6.97 3.64 -5.29
CA LEU A 88 -7.98 4.37 -6.07
C LEU A 88 -7.35 5.42 -7.01
N GLY A 89 -6.30 6.09 -6.56
CA GLY A 89 -5.50 7.02 -7.39
C GLY A 89 -4.42 6.35 -8.25
N GLY A 90 -4.22 5.05 -8.10
CA GLY A 90 -3.07 4.34 -8.68
C GLY A 90 -3.02 4.39 -10.21
N SER A 91 -4.15 4.35 -10.90
CA SER A 91 -4.20 4.46 -12.36
C SER A 91 -3.71 5.82 -12.87
N ILE A 92 -3.92 6.88 -12.11
CA ILE A 92 -3.42 8.24 -12.42
C ILE A 92 -1.90 8.26 -12.24
N ILE A 93 -1.40 7.67 -11.15
CA ILE A 93 0.03 7.55 -10.88
C ILE A 93 0.71 6.75 -11.98
N SER A 94 0.15 5.58 -12.35
CA SER A 94 0.70 4.74 -13.42
C SER A 94 0.78 5.48 -14.75
N LYS A 95 -0.28 6.20 -15.16
CA LYS A 95 -0.28 7.03 -16.38
C LYS A 95 0.76 8.15 -16.32
N HIS A 96 0.93 8.78 -15.17
CA HIS A 96 1.94 9.83 -14.98
C HIS A 96 3.36 9.28 -15.11
N LEU A 97 3.62 8.11 -14.51
CA LEU A 97 4.89 7.39 -14.64
C LEU A 97 5.17 7.00 -16.11
N GLN A 98 4.15 6.53 -16.84
CA GLN A 98 4.29 6.23 -18.27
C GLN A 98 4.71 7.48 -19.09
N LYS A 99 4.16 8.64 -18.74
CA LYS A 99 4.48 9.91 -19.41
C LYS A 99 5.92 10.37 -19.13
N ILE A 100 6.42 10.16 -17.91
CA ILE A 100 7.75 10.63 -17.48
C ILE A 100 8.85 9.65 -17.89
N LEU A 101 8.65 8.36 -17.65
CA LEU A 101 9.65 7.31 -17.82
C LEU A 101 9.56 6.59 -19.17
N GLY A 102 8.47 6.80 -19.91
CA GLY A 102 8.13 6.06 -21.12
C GLY A 102 7.32 4.80 -20.85
N ILE A 103 6.41 4.49 -21.76
CA ILE A 103 5.50 3.36 -21.65
C ILE A 103 6.26 2.02 -21.56
N GLU A 104 7.35 1.88 -22.32
CA GLU A 104 8.17 0.68 -22.37
C GLU A 104 8.85 0.38 -21.02
N VAL A 105 9.20 1.42 -20.26
CA VAL A 105 9.82 1.28 -18.95
C VAL A 105 8.81 0.80 -17.91
N ILE A 106 7.56 1.24 -18.01
CA ILE A 106 6.53 1.03 -16.98
C ILE A 106 5.62 -0.17 -17.29
N THR A 107 5.52 -0.59 -18.56
CA THR A 107 4.68 -1.75 -18.92
C THR A 107 5.06 -2.98 -18.11
N GLY A 108 4.09 -3.54 -17.38
CA GLY A 108 4.29 -4.68 -16.48
C GLY A 108 5.10 -4.38 -15.22
N LYS A 109 5.35 -3.10 -14.90
CA LYS A 109 6.17 -2.67 -13.75
C LYS A 109 5.46 -1.63 -12.87
N SER A 110 4.14 -1.57 -12.96
CA SER A 110 3.26 -0.74 -12.13
C SER A 110 2.04 -1.53 -11.67
N ASN A 111 2.21 -2.83 -11.46
CA ASN A 111 1.13 -3.75 -11.09
C ASN A 111 0.49 -3.37 -9.75
N TYR A 112 1.29 -2.86 -8.81
CA TYR A 112 0.77 -2.38 -7.54
C TYR A 112 -0.26 -1.25 -7.73
N PHE A 113 0.04 -0.25 -8.56
CA PHE A 113 -0.85 0.89 -8.80
C PHE A 113 -2.09 0.54 -9.61
N THR A 114 -2.08 -0.60 -10.29
CA THR A 114 -3.21 -1.11 -11.08
C THR A 114 -3.78 -2.41 -10.53
N ALA A 115 -3.58 -2.67 -9.23
CA ALA A 115 -3.82 -3.94 -8.56
C ALA A 115 -5.20 -4.56 -8.83
N TYR A 116 -6.24 -3.73 -8.90
CA TYR A 116 -7.61 -4.19 -9.14
C TYR A 116 -8.09 -3.96 -10.59
N GLY A 117 -7.27 -3.35 -11.44
CA GLY A 117 -7.61 -3.09 -12.84
C GLY A 117 -8.95 -2.38 -12.99
N SER A 118 -9.87 -2.95 -13.80
CA SER A 118 -11.23 -2.43 -14.01
C SER A 118 -12.14 -2.54 -12.77
N GLU A 119 -11.77 -3.37 -11.79
CA GLU A 119 -12.55 -3.59 -10.57
C GLU A 119 -12.22 -2.58 -9.45
N THR A 120 -11.27 -1.65 -9.67
CA THR A 120 -10.84 -0.71 -8.63
C THR A 120 -12.00 0.00 -7.95
N GLY A 121 -12.98 0.49 -8.70
CA GLY A 121 -14.13 1.20 -8.14
C GLY A 121 -15.06 0.29 -7.33
N SER A 122 -15.36 -0.92 -7.83
CA SER A 122 -16.20 -1.88 -7.12
C SER A 122 -15.53 -2.43 -5.86
N ARG A 123 -14.21 -2.71 -5.92
CA ARG A 123 -13.41 -3.12 -4.75
C ARG A 123 -13.34 -2.04 -3.69
N TRP A 124 -13.19 -0.78 -4.09
CA TRP A 124 -13.24 0.34 -3.17
C TRP A 124 -14.60 0.48 -2.49
N LYS A 125 -15.68 0.40 -3.25
CA LYS A 125 -17.05 0.46 -2.72
C LYS A 125 -17.31 -0.65 -1.71
N PHE A 126 -16.95 -1.89 -2.05
CA PHE A 126 -17.08 -3.04 -1.16
C PHE A 126 -16.28 -2.85 0.14
N PHE A 127 -15.04 -2.35 0.02
CA PHE A 127 -14.24 -2.00 1.19
C PHE A 127 -14.91 -0.95 2.06
N LEU A 128 -15.43 0.13 1.48
CA LEU A 128 -16.08 1.20 2.24
C LEU A 128 -17.31 0.72 3.01
N GLU A 129 -18.11 -0.19 2.44
CA GLU A 129 -19.27 -0.76 3.13
C GLU A 129 -18.82 -1.51 4.40
N ALA A 130 -17.83 -2.39 4.31
CA ALA A 130 -17.27 -3.11 5.46
C ALA A 130 -16.59 -2.15 6.45
N PHE A 131 -15.81 -1.20 5.94
CA PHE A 131 -15.11 -0.18 6.74
C PHE A 131 -16.07 0.69 7.54
N CYS A 132 -17.13 1.23 6.93
CA CYS A 132 -18.13 2.05 7.62
C CYS A 132 -18.83 1.26 8.71
N HIS A 133 -19.15 -0.01 8.45
CA HIS A 133 -19.76 -0.86 9.46
C HIS A 133 -18.80 -1.11 10.64
N ALA A 134 -17.55 -1.46 10.36
CA ALA A 134 -16.54 -1.73 11.38
C ALA A 134 -16.11 -0.50 12.17
N SER A 135 -16.21 0.69 11.58
CA SER A 135 -15.83 1.97 12.21
C SER A 135 -16.93 2.58 13.08
N SER A 136 -18.14 2.03 13.05
CA SER A 136 -19.30 2.60 13.76
C SER A 136 -19.05 2.69 15.27
N GLY A 137 -19.13 3.92 15.79
CA GLY A 137 -18.91 4.23 17.21
C GLY A 137 -17.43 4.44 17.62
N ILE A 138 -16.50 4.32 16.66
CA ILE A 138 -15.06 4.54 16.87
C ILE A 138 -14.45 5.45 15.76
N GLU A 139 -15.30 6.26 15.11
CA GLU A 139 -14.93 7.03 13.93
C GLU A 139 -13.77 8.01 14.20
N GLU A 140 -13.78 8.68 15.37
CA GLU A 140 -12.74 9.64 15.72
C GLU A 140 -11.36 8.97 15.82
N GLU A 141 -11.29 7.82 16.48
CA GLU A 141 -10.04 7.04 16.60
C GLU A 141 -9.54 6.54 15.25
N VAL A 142 -10.46 6.15 14.35
CA VAL A 142 -10.13 5.71 12.99
C VAL A 142 -9.58 6.87 12.16
N ILE A 143 -10.20 8.07 12.25
CA ILE A 143 -9.71 9.27 11.56
C ILE A 143 -8.31 9.65 12.04
N GLU A 144 -8.11 9.68 13.37
CA GLU A 144 -6.80 9.99 13.95
C GLU A 144 -5.73 9.01 13.47
N SER A 145 -6.04 7.74 13.44
CA SER A 145 -5.12 6.71 12.94
C SER A 145 -4.82 6.85 11.44
N ALA A 146 -5.80 7.24 10.63
CA ALA A 146 -5.57 7.52 9.21
C ALA A 146 -4.59 8.70 9.04
N LEU A 147 -4.77 9.77 9.79
CA LEU A 147 -3.85 10.93 9.80
C LEU A 147 -2.44 10.53 10.27
N GLN A 148 -2.34 9.70 11.30
CA GLN A 148 -1.06 9.17 11.78
C GLN A 148 -0.39 8.28 10.73
N THR A 149 -1.16 7.51 9.97
CA THR A 149 -0.63 6.67 8.88
C THR A 149 -0.01 7.54 7.78
N PHE A 150 -0.64 8.64 7.38
CA PHE A 150 -0.03 9.59 6.45
C PHE A 150 1.28 10.17 6.99
N SER A 151 1.33 10.54 8.26
CA SER A 151 2.55 11.01 8.91
C SER A 151 3.65 9.95 8.91
N THR A 152 3.31 8.71 9.23
CA THR A 152 4.23 7.57 9.23
C THR A 152 4.78 7.28 7.84
N LEU A 153 3.91 7.32 6.81
CA LEU A 153 4.33 7.20 5.40
C LEU A 153 5.30 8.30 5.02
N ASN A 154 4.97 9.56 5.33
CA ASN A 154 5.85 10.68 5.02
C ASN A 154 7.22 10.54 5.68
N GLN A 155 7.29 10.14 6.94
CA GLN A 155 8.55 9.88 7.64
C GLN A 155 9.31 8.71 7.02
N TRP A 156 8.61 7.66 6.61
CA TRP A 156 9.22 6.50 5.97
C TRP A 156 9.86 6.83 4.63
N PHE A 157 9.15 7.60 3.78
CA PHE A 157 9.64 8.01 2.46
C PHE A 157 10.72 9.08 2.50
N ASN A 158 10.76 9.90 3.54
CA ASN A 158 11.77 10.95 3.71
C ASN A 158 12.98 10.50 4.57
N ARG A 159 13.14 9.20 4.80
CA ARG A 159 14.36 8.70 5.43
C ARG A 159 15.57 9.02 4.57
N THR A 160 16.47 9.82 5.12
CA THR A 160 17.81 9.95 4.56
C THR A 160 18.55 8.65 4.89
N PRO A 161 19.23 8.01 3.92
CA PRO A 161 20.05 6.85 4.19
C PRO A 161 21.16 7.17 5.16
#